data_ed0c78de92bf28210ab7d0862957fded
#
_entry.id   ed0c78de92bf28210ab7d0862957fded
#
_cell.length_a   1.000
_cell.length_b   1.000
_cell.length_c   1.000
_cell.angle_alpha   90.00
_cell.angle_beta   90.00
_cell.angle_gamma   90.00
#
_symmetry.space_group_name_H-M   'P 1'
#
loop_
_entity.id
_entity.type
_entity.pdbx_description
1 polymer ?
#
loop_
_entity_poly.entity_id
_entity_poly.type
_entity_poly.pdbx_seq_one_letter_code
_entity_poly.pdbx_strand_id
1 'polypeptide(L)'
;SGTCTSPTLVGLAEPGAADGIISVTAFKDPRDPQWEGDEAMELFLEKGRQYGGPDIDLENSIVAYGWTMGALLVDTLTNAEELTRPAVMTQALNTQDLVTGLALPTSPFNTTLGEDKFPEEVLQLMQYSEDLGYYEFVGEPQDFEGQTAELTPESLLTP
;
A
#
# COMPACT_ATOMS: atom_id res chain seq x y z
N SER A 1 8.64 -8.07 -1.60
CA SER A 1 8.22 -7.02 -2.56
C SER A 1 6.71 -7.08 -2.73
N GLY A 2 6.01 -5.95 -2.56
CA GLY A 2 4.55 -5.87 -2.75
C GLY A 2 4.08 -6.35 -4.14
N THR A 3 4.92 -6.21 -5.17
CA THR A 3 4.62 -6.73 -6.51
C THR A 3 4.54 -8.27 -6.53
N CYS A 4 5.42 -8.95 -5.78
CA CYS A 4 5.45 -10.42 -5.74
C CYS A 4 4.25 -11.03 -4.99
N THR A 5 3.47 -10.23 -4.27
CA THR A 5 2.26 -10.67 -3.57
C THR A 5 1.00 -10.51 -4.42
N SER A 6 1.13 -10.00 -5.65
CA SER A 6 -0.01 -9.94 -6.57
C SER A 6 -0.55 -11.34 -6.85
N PRO A 7 -1.87 -11.55 -6.74
CA PRO A 7 -2.51 -12.82 -7.09
C PRO A 7 -2.15 -13.32 -8.50
N THR A 8 -1.94 -12.39 -9.43
CA THR A 8 -1.50 -12.71 -10.79
C THR A 8 -0.13 -13.39 -10.81
N LEU A 9 0.81 -12.97 -9.96
CA LEU A 9 2.14 -13.58 -9.90
C LEU A 9 2.15 -14.86 -9.07
N VAL A 10 1.43 -14.87 -7.95
CA VAL A 10 1.26 -16.06 -7.11
C VAL A 10 0.59 -17.19 -7.89
N GLY A 11 -0.40 -16.86 -8.72
CA GLY A 11 -1.10 -17.83 -9.57
C GLY A 11 -0.25 -18.41 -10.72
N LEU A 12 0.98 -17.93 -10.94
CA LEU A 12 1.94 -18.53 -11.87
C LEU A 12 2.76 -19.66 -11.24
N ALA A 13 2.70 -19.81 -9.92
CA ALA A 13 3.38 -20.90 -9.23
C ALA A 13 2.71 -22.26 -9.53
N GLU A 14 3.50 -23.33 -9.45
CA GLU A 14 2.93 -24.69 -9.48
C GLU A 14 2.00 -24.88 -8.27
N PRO A 15 0.91 -25.65 -8.40
CA PRO A 15 0.00 -25.92 -7.29
C PRO A 15 0.73 -26.38 -6.02
N GLY A 16 0.43 -25.76 -4.90
CA GLY A 16 1.06 -25.99 -3.59
C GLY A 16 2.40 -25.26 -3.38
N ALA A 17 2.99 -24.65 -4.41
CA ALA A 17 4.29 -23.98 -4.28
C ALA A 17 4.19 -22.57 -3.67
N ALA A 18 3.03 -21.95 -3.74
CA ALA A 18 2.80 -20.62 -3.20
C ALA A 18 2.22 -20.63 -1.78
N ASP A 19 1.70 -21.78 -1.33
CA ASP A 19 1.09 -21.89 -0.01
C ASP A 19 2.10 -21.59 1.10
N GLY A 20 1.67 -20.78 2.07
CA GLY A 20 2.53 -20.38 3.18
C GLY A 20 3.56 -19.29 2.87
N ILE A 21 3.57 -18.69 1.66
CA ILE A 21 4.43 -17.53 1.36
C ILE A 21 4.15 -16.41 2.36
N ILE A 22 5.21 -15.93 3.02
CA ILE A 22 5.14 -14.81 3.95
C ILE A 22 5.58 -13.53 3.25
N SER A 23 4.83 -12.44 3.45
CA SER A 23 5.15 -11.11 2.97
C SER A 23 4.61 -10.03 3.92
N VAL A 24 4.71 -8.78 3.51
CA VAL A 24 4.18 -7.63 4.25
C VAL A 24 3.33 -6.76 3.33
N THR A 25 2.37 -6.05 3.93
CA THR A 25 1.52 -5.08 3.25
C THR A 25 1.24 -3.88 4.15
N ALA A 26 0.96 -2.73 3.52
CA ALA A 26 0.34 -1.55 4.14
C ALA A 26 -1.07 -1.28 3.57
N PHE A 27 -1.60 -2.21 2.75
CA PHE A 27 -2.84 -2.01 1.99
C PHE A 27 -3.83 -3.13 2.20
N LYS A 28 -5.13 -2.78 2.05
CA LYS A 28 -6.24 -3.72 2.00
C LYS A 28 -6.19 -4.52 0.70
N ASP A 29 -6.35 -5.84 0.78
CA ASP A 29 -6.46 -6.71 -0.40
C ASP A 29 -7.95 -6.81 -0.79
N PRO A 30 -8.33 -6.50 -2.05
CA PRO A 30 -9.71 -6.65 -2.51
C PRO A 30 -10.26 -8.08 -2.45
N ARG A 31 -9.41 -9.10 -2.34
CA ARG A 31 -9.82 -10.50 -2.20
C ARG A 31 -10.11 -10.93 -0.78
N ASP A 32 -9.60 -10.17 0.19
CA ASP A 32 -9.76 -10.53 1.59
C ASP A 32 -11.16 -10.14 2.08
N PRO A 33 -11.99 -11.12 2.47
CA PRO A 33 -13.37 -10.88 2.88
C PRO A 33 -13.49 -10.05 4.16
N GLN A 34 -12.42 -9.84 4.92
CA GLN A 34 -12.45 -8.93 6.08
C GLN A 34 -12.82 -7.48 5.69
N TRP A 35 -12.61 -7.10 4.41
CA TRP A 35 -12.93 -5.77 3.89
C TRP A 35 -14.31 -5.69 3.22
N GLU A 36 -15.13 -6.73 3.34
CA GLU A 36 -16.52 -6.69 2.86
C GLU A 36 -17.32 -5.64 3.66
N GLY A 37 -17.93 -4.67 2.96
CA GLY A 37 -18.65 -3.56 3.59
C GLY A 37 -17.75 -2.42 4.11
N ASP A 38 -16.43 -2.45 3.87
CA ASP A 38 -15.55 -1.32 4.14
C ASP A 38 -15.80 -0.19 3.13
N GLU A 39 -16.05 1.03 3.63
CA GLU A 39 -16.45 2.17 2.80
C GLU A 39 -15.40 2.52 1.73
N ALA A 40 -14.10 2.43 2.06
CA ALA A 40 -13.04 2.73 1.10
C ALA A 40 -12.94 1.64 0.03
N MET A 41 -13.17 0.38 0.39
CA MET A 41 -13.21 -0.75 -0.55
C MET A 41 -14.43 -0.63 -1.47
N GLU A 42 -15.61 -0.32 -0.93
CA GLU A 42 -16.83 -0.11 -1.74
C GLU A 42 -16.65 1.05 -2.73
N LEU A 43 -16.04 2.16 -2.30
CA LEU A 43 -15.74 3.30 -3.17
C LEU A 43 -14.77 2.92 -4.29
N PHE A 44 -13.71 2.19 -3.97
CA PHE A 44 -12.77 1.67 -4.97
C PHE A 44 -13.47 0.81 -6.02
N LEU A 45 -14.29 -0.15 -5.58
CA LEU A 45 -15.02 -1.06 -6.46
C LEU A 45 -16.05 -0.31 -7.31
N GLU A 46 -16.80 0.65 -6.73
CA GLU A 46 -17.77 1.48 -7.47
C GLU A 46 -17.08 2.28 -8.57
N LYS A 47 -16.04 3.04 -8.21
CA LYS A 47 -15.34 3.92 -9.16
C LYS A 47 -14.52 3.12 -10.17
N GLY A 48 -13.94 2.01 -9.76
CA GLY A 48 -13.25 1.08 -10.63
C GLY A 48 -14.17 0.54 -11.73
N ARG A 49 -15.39 0.10 -11.39
CA ARG A 49 -16.40 -0.33 -12.36
C ARG A 49 -16.87 0.81 -13.26
N GLN A 50 -16.95 2.03 -12.72
CA GLN A 50 -17.43 3.19 -13.47
C GLN A 50 -16.42 3.70 -14.49
N TYR A 51 -15.12 3.71 -14.13
CA TYR A 51 -14.08 4.42 -14.88
C TYR A 51 -12.93 3.54 -15.38
N GLY A 52 -12.76 2.34 -14.82
CA GLY A 52 -11.60 1.48 -15.11
C GLY A 52 -11.64 0.77 -16.46
N GLY A 53 -12.77 0.85 -17.18
CA GLY A 53 -12.94 0.15 -18.45
C GLY A 53 -13.33 -1.32 -18.30
N PRO A 54 -13.63 -1.99 -19.42
CA PRO A 54 -14.22 -3.34 -19.39
C PRO A 54 -13.24 -4.45 -18.96
N ASP A 55 -11.94 -4.20 -19.07
CA ASP A 55 -10.90 -5.21 -18.84
C ASP A 55 -10.18 -5.01 -17.50
N ILE A 56 -10.66 -4.09 -16.64
CA ILE A 56 -10.01 -3.86 -15.34
C ILE A 56 -10.27 -5.02 -14.38
N ASP A 57 -9.21 -5.56 -13.82
CA ASP A 57 -9.28 -6.55 -12.75
C ASP A 57 -9.23 -5.86 -11.38
N LEU A 58 -10.39 -5.67 -10.76
CA LEU A 58 -10.52 -4.99 -9.46
C LEU A 58 -10.16 -5.91 -8.27
N GLU A 59 -9.95 -7.20 -8.49
CA GLU A 59 -9.42 -8.11 -7.49
C GLU A 59 -7.89 -8.11 -7.45
N ASN A 60 -7.25 -7.41 -8.38
CA ASN A 60 -5.81 -7.33 -8.46
C ASN A 60 -5.25 -6.27 -7.49
N SER A 61 -4.43 -6.70 -6.54
CA SER A 61 -3.80 -5.82 -5.54
C SER A 61 -2.93 -4.71 -6.16
N ILE A 62 -2.40 -4.90 -7.37
CA ILE A 62 -1.65 -3.84 -8.09
C ILE A 62 -2.59 -2.72 -8.53
N VAL A 63 -3.81 -3.04 -8.94
CA VAL A 63 -4.84 -2.05 -9.29
C VAL A 63 -5.27 -1.29 -8.03
N ALA A 64 -5.49 -1.99 -6.93
CA ALA A 64 -5.80 -1.43 -5.61
C ALA A 64 -4.69 -0.48 -5.12
N TYR A 65 -3.42 -0.88 -5.29
CA TYR A 65 -2.27 -0.03 -5.00
C TYR A 65 -2.28 1.25 -5.86
N GLY A 66 -2.49 1.11 -7.18
CA GLY A 66 -2.58 2.27 -8.09
C GLY A 66 -3.71 3.24 -7.70
N TRP A 67 -4.86 2.72 -7.27
CA TRP A 67 -5.95 3.53 -6.72
C TRP A 67 -5.50 4.33 -5.49
N THR A 68 -4.80 3.68 -4.55
CA THR A 68 -4.32 4.32 -3.32
C THR A 68 -3.29 5.41 -3.62
N MET A 69 -2.37 5.16 -4.55
CA MET A 69 -1.42 6.19 -5.01
C MET A 69 -2.13 7.36 -5.68
N GLY A 70 -3.20 7.10 -6.43
CA GLY A 70 -4.06 8.15 -7.00
C GLY A 70 -4.76 8.98 -5.92
N ALA A 71 -5.29 8.34 -4.88
CA ALA A 71 -5.92 9.02 -3.75
C ALA A 71 -4.92 9.89 -2.98
N LEU A 72 -3.70 9.39 -2.71
CA LEU A 72 -2.61 10.13 -2.08
C LEU A 72 -2.22 11.36 -2.93
N LEU A 73 -2.14 11.21 -4.25
CA LEU A 73 -1.87 12.34 -5.14
C LEU A 73 -2.97 13.40 -5.10
N VAL A 74 -4.24 12.98 -5.09
CA VAL A 74 -5.39 13.90 -4.97
C VAL A 74 -5.33 14.67 -3.66
N ASP A 75 -5.05 13.99 -2.53
CA ASP A 75 -4.87 14.64 -1.24
C ASP A 75 -3.73 15.67 -1.28
N THR A 76 -2.57 15.27 -1.77
CA THR A 76 -1.39 16.15 -1.94
C THR A 76 -1.72 17.41 -2.75
N LEU A 77 -2.38 17.25 -3.91
CA LEU A 77 -2.73 18.38 -4.78
C LEU A 77 -3.80 19.28 -4.16
N THR A 78 -4.72 18.71 -3.38
CA THR A 78 -5.81 19.46 -2.74
C THR A 78 -5.30 20.31 -1.58
N ASN A 79 -4.30 19.81 -0.85
CA ASN A 79 -3.74 20.47 0.34
C ASN A 79 -2.49 21.32 0.03
N ALA A 80 -1.94 21.25 -1.18
CA ALA A 80 -0.85 22.12 -1.59
C ALA A 80 -1.26 23.61 -1.58
N GLU A 81 -0.41 24.48 -1.04
CA GLU A 81 -0.66 25.93 -0.97
C GLU A 81 -0.95 26.55 -2.34
N GLU A 82 -0.26 26.04 -3.37
CA GLU A 82 -0.49 26.39 -4.77
C GLU A 82 -0.10 25.19 -5.68
N LEU A 83 -0.64 25.15 -6.90
CA LEU A 83 -0.32 24.08 -7.86
C LEU A 83 0.97 24.36 -8.64
N THR A 84 2.05 24.60 -7.88
CA THR A 84 3.41 24.68 -8.42
C THR A 84 4.23 23.47 -7.98
N ARG A 85 5.25 23.12 -8.76
CA ARG A 85 6.11 21.98 -8.40
C ARG A 85 6.70 22.09 -6.98
N PRO A 86 7.27 23.25 -6.56
CA PRO A 86 7.78 23.37 -5.19
C PRO A 86 6.72 23.15 -4.11
N ALA A 87 5.53 23.76 -4.24
CA ALA A 87 4.47 23.65 -3.26
C ALA A 87 3.92 22.21 -3.17
N VAL A 88 3.70 21.56 -4.31
CA VAL A 88 3.28 20.15 -4.35
C VAL A 88 4.32 19.23 -3.71
N MET A 89 5.61 19.44 -3.99
CA MET A 89 6.69 18.66 -3.36
C MET A 89 6.78 18.92 -1.86
N THR A 90 6.60 20.18 -1.43
CA THR A 90 6.55 20.50 0.01
C THR A 90 5.40 19.78 0.68
N GLN A 91 4.20 19.78 0.08
CA GLN A 91 3.04 19.07 0.64
C GLN A 91 3.27 17.56 0.71
N ALA A 92 3.77 16.96 -0.36
CA ALA A 92 4.07 15.51 -0.41
C ALA A 92 5.12 15.07 0.63
N LEU A 93 5.99 15.98 1.06
CA LEU A 93 7.01 15.74 2.08
C LEU A 93 6.61 16.25 3.48
N ASN A 94 5.34 16.59 3.69
CA ASN A 94 4.76 17.00 4.98
C ASN A 94 3.38 16.37 5.18
N THR A 95 3.26 15.09 4.86
CA THR A 95 2.05 14.29 5.10
C THR A 95 2.08 13.78 6.54
N GLN A 96 0.97 13.88 7.26
CA GLN A 96 0.87 13.44 8.65
C GLN A 96 -0.40 12.61 8.87
N ASP A 97 -0.23 11.43 9.41
CA ASP A 97 -1.31 10.50 9.81
C ASP A 97 -2.38 10.27 8.72
N LEU A 98 -2.00 10.35 7.46
CA LEU A 98 -2.94 10.27 6.35
C LEU A 98 -3.29 8.81 6.04
N VAL A 99 -4.55 8.44 6.27
CA VAL A 99 -5.14 7.20 5.78
C VAL A 99 -6.04 7.51 4.59
N THR A 100 -5.65 7.07 3.39
CA THR A 100 -6.41 7.32 2.16
C THR A 100 -6.39 6.11 1.23
N GLY A 101 -7.33 6.08 0.27
CA GLY A 101 -7.48 4.95 -0.64
C GLY A 101 -7.73 3.66 0.11
N LEU A 102 -6.93 2.65 -0.18
CA LEU A 102 -6.99 1.35 0.45
C LEU A 102 -5.81 1.11 1.43
N ALA A 103 -5.20 2.18 1.96
CA ALA A 103 -4.24 2.04 3.05
C ALA A 103 -4.90 1.38 4.27
N LEU A 104 -4.14 0.55 4.99
CA LEU A 104 -4.60 0.00 6.26
C LEU A 104 -4.80 1.12 7.28
N PRO A 105 -5.83 1.08 8.12
CA PRO A 105 -6.02 2.07 9.18
C PRO A 105 -4.83 2.16 10.16
N THR A 106 -4.08 1.08 10.27
CA THR A 106 -2.88 0.96 11.11
C THR A 106 -1.59 1.40 10.41
N SER A 107 -1.65 1.73 9.11
CA SER A 107 -0.49 2.11 8.30
C SER A 107 -0.74 3.45 7.60
N PRO A 108 -0.80 4.56 8.37
CA PRO A 108 -0.96 5.89 7.80
C PRO A 108 0.28 6.30 7.01
N PHE A 109 0.10 7.16 6.02
CA PHE A 109 1.23 7.81 5.34
C PHE A 109 1.77 8.95 6.20
N ASN A 110 3.07 8.92 6.44
CA ASN A 110 3.81 9.97 7.14
C ASN A 110 5.05 10.38 6.36
N THR A 111 5.35 11.68 6.34
CA THR A 111 6.60 12.20 5.79
C THR A 111 6.96 13.50 6.50
N THR A 112 8.26 13.77 6.63
CA THR A 112 8.75 15.03 7.21
C THR A 112 9.85 15.62 6.31
N LEU A 113 9.60 16.84 5.79
CA LEU A 113 10.51 17.52 4.88
C LEU A 113 11.91 17.67 5.48
N GLY A 114 12.90 17.10 4.80
CA GLY A 114 14.31 17.15 5.21
C GLY A 114 14.74 16.08 6.22
N GLU A 115 13.79 15.34 6.80
CA GLU A 115 14.07 14.34 7.83
C GLU A 115 13.64 12.95 7.37
N ASP A 116 12.37 12.79 7.00
CA ASP A 116 11.79 11.52 6.61
C ASP A 116 11.10 11.60 5.26
N LYS A 117 11.43 10.67 4.36
CA LYS A 117 10.91 10.56 3.00
C LYS A 117 10.18 9.23 2.73
N PHE A 118 10.05 8.40 3.76
CA PHE A 118 9.45 7.07 3.64
C PHE A 118 7.99 7.13 4.12
N PRO A 119 7.03 7.17 3.20
CA PRO A 119 5.63 7.43 3.58
C PRO A 119 4.93 6.23 4.23
N GLU A 120 5.49 5.03 4.15
CA GLU A 120 4.89 3.79 4.63
C GLU A 120 5.89 3.03 5.48
N GLU A 121 5.82 3.19 6.79
CA GLU A 121 6.73 2.55 7.73
C GLU A 121 6.02 1.60 8.71
N VAL A 122 4.69 1.56 8.72
CA VAL A 122 3.93 0.55 9.47
C VAL A 122 3.47 -0.55 8.53
N LEU A 123 3.93 -1.77 8.78
CA LEU A 123 3.72 -2.91 7.90
C LEU A 123 3.01 -4.06 8.63
N GLN A 124 2.00 -4.63 7.99
CA GLN A 124 1.31 -5.84 8.45
C GLN A 124 1.96 -7.06 7.81
N LEU A 125 2.42 -8.01 8.64
CA LEU A 125 2.84 -9.32 8.16
C LEU A 125 1.63 -10.11 7.67
N MET A 126 1.80 -10.82 6.55
CA MET A 126 0.75 -11.63 5.95
C MET A 126 1.30 -12.94 5.40
N GLN A 127 0.46 -13.98 5.36
CA GLN A 127 0.77 -15.29 4.82
C GLN A 127 -0.27 -15.70 3.76
N TYR A 128 0.20 -16.16 2.61
CA TYR A 128 -0.67 -16.65 1.55
C TYR A 128 -1.28 -18.00 1.90
N SER A 129 -2.57 -18.13 1.67
CA SER A 129 -3.29 -19.40 1.70
C SER A 129 -3.77 -19.74 0.30
N GLU A 130 -3.25 -20.82 -0.28
CA GLU A 130 -3.66 -21.26 -1.60
C GLU A 130 -5.12 -21.75 -1.63
N ASP A 131 -5.58 -22.35 -0.54
CA ASP A 131 -6.97 -22.79 -0.37
C ASP A 131 -7.96 -21.62 -0.35
N LEU A 132 -7.57 -20.47 0.21
CA LEU A 132 -8.39 -19.27 0.30
C LEU A 132 -8.21 -18.35 -0.93
N GLY A 133 -7.06 -18.40 -1.57
CA GLY A 133 -6.71 -17.57 -2.73
C GLY A 133 -6.33 -16.13 -2.40
N TYR A 134 -6.05 -15.82 -1.12
CA TYR A 134 -5.63 -14.50 -0.63
C TYR A 134 -4.66 -14.62 0.55
N TYR A 135 -4.16 -13.48 1.04
CA TYR A 135 -3.26 -13.40 2.19
C TYR A 135 -4.02 -13.13 3.48
N GLU A 136 -3.79 -13.94 4.51
CA GLU A 136 -4.27 -13.69 5.87
C GLU A 136 -3.23 -12.90 6.66
N PHE A 137 -3.68 -12.02 7.56
CA PHE A 137 -2.79 -11.28 8.45
C PHE A 137 -2.21 -12.18 9.54
N VAL A 138 -0.93 -11.97 9.85
CA VAL A 138 -0.19 -12.72 10.87
C VAL A 138 0.33 -11.75 11.92
N GLY A 139 -0.13 -11.93 13.17
CA GLY A 139 0.29 -11.09 14.29
C GLY A 139 -0.16 -9.63 14.18
N GLU A 140 0.47 -8.78 14.97
CA GLU A 140 0.22 -7.35 14.99
C GLU A 140 1.06 -6.60 13.94
N PRO A 141 0.60 -5.42 13.45
CA PRO A 141 1.42 -4.57 12.60
C PRO A 141 2.75 -4.21 13.26
N GLN A 142 3.78 -4.10 12.45
CA GLN A 142 5.12 -3.71 12.89
C GLN A 142 5.35 -2.25 12.51
N ASP A 143 5.64 -1.41 13.49
CA ASP A 143 5.92 0.00 13.33
C ASP A 143 7.44 0.22 13.23
N PHE A 144 7.88 0.75 12.10
CA PHE A 144 9.27 1.12 11.79
C PHE A 144 9.45 2.64 11.68
N GLU A 145 8.44 3.43 12.06
CA GLU A 145 8.49 4.89 12.03
C GLU A 145 9.74 5.40 12.75
N GLY A 146 10.53 6.24 12.07
CA GLY A 146 11.78 6.78 12.58
C GLY A 146 12.93 5.76 12.70
N GLN A 147 12.76 4.54 12.20
CA GLN A 147 13.81 3.51 12.17
C GLN A 147 14.46 3.35 10.79
N THR A 148 13.86 3.92 9.76
CA THR A 148 14.41 3.93 8.41
C THR A 148 15.37 5.11 8.27
N ALA A 149 16.67 4.81 8.20
CA ALA A 149 17.71 5.80 7.99
C ALA A 149 18.04 5.93 6.49
N GLU A 150 18.47 7.13 6.07
CA GLU A 150 19.01 7.32 4.74
C GLU A 150 20.23 6.39 4.56
N LEU A 151 20.20 5.53 3.52
CA LEU A 151 21.30 4.64 3.21
C LEU A 151 22.50 5.47 2.74
N THR A 152 23.49 5.63 3.60
CA THR A 152 24.78 6.22 3.24
C THR A 152 25.76 5.14 2.81
N PRO A 153 26.80 5.46 2.00
CA PRO A 153 27.86 4.50 1.68
C PRO A 153 28.49 3.88 2.92
N GLU A 154 28.63 4.63 4.01
CA GLU A 154 29.15 4.15 5.28
C GLU A 154 28.21 3.16 5.97
N SER A 155 26.88 3.40 5.94
CA SER A 155 25.90 2.50 6.57
C SER A 155 25.82 1.14 5.86
N LEU A 156 26.16 1.07 4.57
CA LEU A 156 26.19 -0.17 3.81
C LEU A 156 27.44 -1.03 4.09
N LEU A 157 28.46 -0.46 4.72
CA LEU A 157 29.73 -1.13 5.01
C LEU A 157 29.84 -1.57 6.48
N THR A 158 28.90 -1.21 7.32
CA THR A 158 28.84 -1.61 8.74
C THR A 158 27.88 -2.79 8.89
N PRO A 159 28.34 -3.96 9.36
CA PRO A 159 27.48 -5.13 9.57
C PRO A 159 26.50 -4.93 10.75
#